data_6fbc504e98757eb49aa6946715317a79
#
_entry.id   6fbc504e98757eb49aa6946715317a79
#
_cell.length_a   1.000
_cell.length_b   1.000
_cell.length_c   1.000
_cell.angle_alpha   90.00
_cell.angle_beta   90.00
_cell.angle_gamma   90.00
#
_symmetry.space_group_name_H-M   'P 1'
#
loop_
_entity.id
_entity.type
_entity.pdbx_description
1 polymer ?
#
loop_
_entity_poly.entity_id
_entity_poly.type
_entity_poly.pdbx_seq_one_letter_code
_entity_poly.pdbx_strand_id
1 'polypeptide(L)'
;MAHIDINLISNTMGRSVDFTLILPSRPYNIENYDAKTDKYYQDKKDKLYPLIILLHGYLNDEKAWTRYARAELFAEENKIAICMVSGENKFYFNQEAKTTKDNFYDFIEYELKDYLYGTFPISPKREDNYIAGLSMGGFGAIYHGFSNPKAYKAIGAFSPAYTSMIEDGIDAQTIVRNCKDAPFCYLACGSNDFLLNDSNDLVNDLKYIKADYYYDFVEGYGHEWRFWDLELEKFIKSLKRTDPYK
;
A
#
# COMPACT_ATOMS: atom_id res chain seq x y z
N MET A 1 -0.28 -18.70 -4.41
CA MET A 1 -0.97 -17.40 -4.51
C MET A 1 -1.84 -17.32 -5.75
N ALA A 2 -2.87 -16.49 -5.75
CA ALA A 2 -3.64 -16.11 -6.92
C ALA A 2 -3.24 -14.68 -7.33
N HIS A 3 -2.93 -14.49 -8.62
CA HIS A 3 -2.69 -13.19 -9.25
C HIS A 3 -3.94 -12.84 -10.05
N ILE A 4 -4.58 -11.72 -9.79
CA ILE A 4 -5.88 -11.34 -10.36
C ILE A 4 -5.77 -9.93 -10.91
N ASP A 5 -5.81 -9.79 -12.24
CA ASP A 5 -5.90 -8.51 -12.91
C ASP A 5 -7.39 -8.12 -13.02
N ILE A 6 -7.73 -6.94 -12.56
CA ILE A 6 -9.10 -6.44 -12.49
C ILE A 6 -9.20 -5.10 -13.21
N ASN A 7 -10.15 -5.01 -14.13
CA ASN A 7 -10.60 -3.76 -14.73
C ASN A 7 -11.99 -3.45 -14.19
N LEU A 8 -12.13 -2.44 -13.36
CA LEU A 8 -13.37 -2.05 -12.70
C LEU A 8 -13.91 -0.75 -13.33
N ILE A 9 -15.19 -0.75 -13.72
CA ILE A 9 -15.88 0.51 -14.06
C ILE A 9 -16.19 1.25 -12.77
N SER A 10 -15.44 2.31 -12.51
CA SER A 10 -15.57 3.10 -11.29
C SER A 10 -16.57 4.24 -11.47
N ASN A 11 -17.54 4.34 -10.57
CA ASN A 11 -18.45 5.48 -10.51
C ASN A 11 -17.76 6.73 -9.98
N THR A 12 -16.83 6.56 -9.04
CA THR A 12 -16.03 7.63 -8.44
C THR A 12 -15.13 8.30 -9.47
N MET A 13 -14.48 7.49 -10.32
CA MET A 13 -13.56 7.96 -11.36
C MET A 13 -14.27 8.29 -12.68
N GLY A 14 -15.50 7.80 -12.89
CA GLY A 14 -16.25 7.96 -14.14
C GLY A 14 -15.59 7.28 -15.34
N ARG A 15 -14.77 6.26 -15.11
CA ARG A 15 -14.05 5.46 -16.10
C ARG A 15 -13.63 4.11 -15.56
N SER A 16 -13.09 3.24 -16.41
CA SER A 16 -12.43 2.02 -15.96
C SER A 16 -11.14 2.36 -15.22
N VAL A 17 -10.87 1.60 -14.16
CA VAL A 17 -9.63 1.65 -13.39
C VAL A 17 -9.04 0.25 -13.31
N ASP A 18 -7.74 0.16 -13.59
CA ASP A 18 -7.00 -1.09 -13.50
C ASP A 18 -6.33 -1.22 -12.14
N PHE A 19 -6.41 -2.41 -11.57
CA PHE A 19 -5.65 -2.79 -10.39
C PHE A 19 -5.36 -4.30 -10.38
N THR A 20 -4.29 -4.69 -9.71
CA THR A 20 -3.90 -6.08 -9.55
C THR A 20 -4.05 -6.47 -8.08
N LEU A 21 -4.69 -7.61 -7.81
CA LEU A 21 -4.84 -8.18 -6.49
C LEU A 21 -4.07 -9.50 -6.39
N ILE A 22 -3.15 -9.57 -5.44
CA ILE A 22 -2.47 -10.80 -5.05
C ILE A 22 -3.15 -11.35 -3.80
N LEU A 23 -3.70 -12.57 -3.92
CA LEU A 23 -4.27 -13.28 -2.78
C LEU A 23 -3.42 -14.50 -2.44
N PRO A 24 -3.05 -14.69 -1.17
CA PRO A 24 -2.44 -15.92 -0.71
C PRO A 24 -3.34 -17.11 -1.02
N SER A 25 -2.74 -18.19 -1.47
CA SER A 25 -3.48 -19.40 -1.81
C SER A 25 -3.09 -20.58 -0.93
N ARG A 26 -3.68 -21.71 -1.19
CA ARG A 26 -3.28 -22.96 -0.58
C ARG A 26 -1.79 -23.24 -0.85
N PRO A 27 -0.99 -23.59 0.16
CA PRO A 27 0.36 -24.08 -0.05
C PRO A 27 0.36 -25.31 -0.96
N TYR A 28 1.28 -25.35 -1.90
CA TYR A 28 1.44 -26.51 -2.76
C TYR A 28 1.83 -27.76 -1.92
N ASN A 29 1.00 -28.78 -1.98
CA ASN A 29 1.25 -30.06 -1.32
C ASN A 29 0.71 -31.19 -2.19
N ILE A 30 1.63 -31.88 -2.88
CA ILE A 30 1.27 -32.99 -3.78
C ILE A 30 1.02 -34.30 -3.05
N GLU A 31 1.63 -34.52 -1.89
CA GLU A 31 1.63 -35.82 -1.22
C GLU A 31 0.26 -36.18 -0.62
N ASN A 32 -0.49 -35.17 -0.16
CA ASN A 32 -1.76 -35.35 0.54
C ASN A 32 -2.94 -34.67 -0.16
N TYR A 33 -2.80 -34.31 -1.45
CA TYR A 33 -3.86 -33.64 -2.18
C TYR A 33 -4.81 -34.62 -2.88
N ASP A 34 -6.08 -34.58 -2.51
CA ASP A 34 -7.17 -35.20 -3.26
C ASP A 34 -8.21 -34.16 -3.62
N ALA A 35 -8.30 -33.86 -4.91
CA ALA A 35 -9.23 -32.84 -5.45
C ALA A 35 -10.71 -33.10 -5.11
N LYS A 36 -11.12 -34.34 -4.84
CA LYS A 36 -12.51 -34.68 -4.53
C LYS A 36 -12.89 -34.42 -3.09
N THR A 37 -11.94 -34.54 -2.16
CA THR A 37 -12.17 -34.43 -0.72
C THR A 37 -11.62 -33.17 -0.11
N ASP A 38 -10.69 -32.50 -0.78
CA ASP A 38 -10.06 -31.29 -0.29
C ASP A 38 -11.01 -30.07 -0.36
N LYS A 39 -11.24 -29.48 0.79
CA LYS A 39 -12.13 -28.32 0.97
C LYS A 39 -11.40 -27.10 1.57
N TYR A 40 -10.09 -27.00 1.36
CA TYR A 40 -9.24 -25.96 1.95
C TYR A 40 -9.87 -24.56 1.94
N TYR A 41 -10.37 -24.09 0.79
CA TYR A 41 -10.97 -22.76 0.68
C TYR A 41 -12.34 -22.68 1.39
N GLN A 42 -13.14 -23.77 1.38
CA GLN A 42 -14.41 -23.81 2.10
C GLN A 42 -14.21 -23.78 3.61
N ASP A 43 -13.22 -24.54 4.10
CA ASP A 43 -12.92 -24.65 5.53
C ASP A 43 -12.32 -23.33 6.09
N LYS A 44 -11.79 -22.48 5.20
CA LYS A 44 -11.18 -21.19 5.54
C LYS A 44 -12.02 -19.97 5.14
N LYS A 45 -13.26 -20.15 4.71
CA LYS A 45 -14.14 -19.05 4.24
C LYS A 45 -14.32 -17.91 5.24
N ASP A 46 -14.25 -18.21 6.54
CA ASP A 46 -14.42 -17.21 7.60
C ASP A 46 -13.09 -16.57 8.05
N LYS A 47 -11.95 -16.97 7.45
CA LYS A 47 -10.63 -16.43 7.73
C LYS A 47 -10.29 -15.39 6.69
N LEU A 48 -10.23 -14.12 7.11
CA LEU A 48 -9.97 -12.99 6.24
C LEU A 48 -8.48 -12.67 6.21
N TYR A 49 -7.95 -12.35 5.03
CA TYR A 49 -6.58 -11.89 4.86
C TYR A 49 -6.45 -10.40 5.26
N PRO A 50 -5.37 -10.02 5.93
CA PRO A 50 -5.00 -8.62 6.00
C PRO A 50 -4.65 -8.08 4.62
N LEU A 51 -4.74 -6.75 4.45
CA LEU A 51 -4.56 -6.06 3.18
C LEU A 51 -3.44 -5.02 3.24
N ILE A 52 -2.58 -5.03 2.23
CA ILE A 52 -1.75 -3.87 1.88
C ILE A 52 -2.29 -3.28 0.58
N ILE A 53 -2.66 -1.99 0.58
CA ILE A 53 -2.78 -1.20 -0.65
C ILE A 53 -1.38 -0.70 -0.98
N LEU A 54 -0.83 -1.14 -2.11
CA LEU A 54 0.57 -0.90 -2.50
C LEU A 54 0.64 -0.01 -3.74
N LEU A 55 1.16 1.20 -3.56
CA LEU A 55 1.13 2.28 -4.54
C LEU A 55 2.47 2.37 -5.30
N HIS A 56 2.38 2.50 -6.62
CA HIS A 56 3.56 2.65 -7.48
C HIS A 56 4.07 4.10 -7.55
N GLY A 57 5.29 4.30 -8.06
CA GLY A 57 5.89 5.60 -8.32
C GLY A 57 5.49 6.20 -9.67
N TYR A 58 5.94 7.43 -9.92
CA TYR A 58 5.71 8.13 -11.19
C TYR A 58 6.24 7.30 -12.38
N LEU A 59 5.56 7.37 -13.52
CA LEU A 59 5.82 6.59 -14.76
C LEU A 59 5.63 5.07 -14.65
N ASN A 60 4.99 4.59 -13.61
CA ASN A 60 4.68 3.18 -13.42
C ASN A 60 3.17 2.92 -13.48
N ASP A 61 2.81 1.67 -13.29
CA ASP A 61 1.43 1.15 -13.33
C ASP A 61 1.18 0.16 -12.17
N GLU A 62 -0.03 -0.40 -12.09
CA GLU A 62 -0.44 -1.38 -11.08
C GLU A 62 0.38 -2.68 -11.10
N LYS A 63 1.15 -2.93 -12.18
CA LYS A 63 1.98 -4.14 -12.33
C LYS A 63 3.45 -3.91 -11.97
N ALA A 64 3.83 -2.69 -11.62
CA ALA A 64 5.24 -2.36 -11.40
C ALA A 64 5.85 -3.17 -10.24
N TRP A 65 5.13 -3.35 -9.15
CA TRP A 65 5.60 -4.11 -7.99
C TRP A 65 5.74 -5.63 -8.26
N THR A 66 4.98 -6.19 -9.18
CA THR A 66 5.17 -7.58 -9.63
C THR A 66 6.25 -7.70 -10.70
N ARG A 67 6.46 -6.65 -11.49
CA ARG A 67 7.46 -6.61 -12.56
C ARG A 67 8.89 -6.43 -12.05
N TYR A 68 9.07 -5.61 -11.00
CA TYR A 68 10.38 -5.17 -10.55
C TYR A 68 10.73 -5.61 -9.12
N ALA A 69 9.76 -6.14 -8.36
CA ALA A 69 9.93 -6.56 -6.99
C ALA A 69 9.27 -7.93 -6.75
N ARG A 70 9.43 -8.46 -5.53
CA ARG A 70 8.93 -9.78 -5.13
C ARG A 70 7.61 -9.68 -4.34
N ALA A 71 6.73 -8.72 -4.67
CA ALA A 71 5.49 -8.50 -3.95
C ALA A 71 4.62 -9.76 -3.82
N GLU A 72 4.57 -10.57 -4.89
CA GLU A 72 3.83 -11.85 -4.90
C GLU A 72 4.39 -12.86 -3.89
N LEU A 73 5.72 -13.02 -3.85
CA LEU A 73 6.38 -13.91 -2.91
C LEU A 73 6.10 -13.46 -1.46
N PHE A 74 6.24 -12.18 -1.19
CA PHE A 74 6.01 -11.62 0.14
C PHE A 74 4.55 -11.77 0.58
N ALA A 75 3.58 -11.60 -0.33
CA ALA A 75 2.17 -11.85 -0.07
C ALA A 75 1.92 -13.29 0.36
N GLU A 76 2.48 -14.26 -0.39
CA GLU A 76 2.29 -15.69 -0.09
C GLU A 76 2.95 -16.11 1.22
N GLU A 77 4.20 -15.69 1.45
CA GLU A 77 4.96 -16.05 2.66
C GLU A 77 4.33 -15.48 3.95
N ASN A 78 3.77 -14.27 3.86
CA ASN A 78 3.22 -13.57 5.02
C ASN A 78 1.70 -13.67 5.14
N LYS A 79 1.03 -14.42 4.25
CA LYS A 79 -0.42 -14.59 4.21
C LYS A 79 -1.16 -13.24 4.27
N ILE A 80 -0.74 -12.30 3.43
CA ILE A 80 -1.30 -10.97 3.31
C ILE A 80 -1.76 -10.72 1.87
N ALA A 81 -2.94 -10.15 1.69
CA ALA A 81 -3.40 -9.69 0.38
C ALA A 81 -2.67 -8.39 0.01
N ILE A 82 -2.26 -8.25 -1.25
CA ILE A 82 -1.67 -7.01 -1.75
C ILE A 82 -2.49 -6.52 -2.94
N CYS A 83 -3.08 -5.33 -2.83
CA CYS A 83 -3.80 -4.66 -3.91
C CYS A 83 -2.94 -3.52 -4.46
N MET A 84 -2.60 -3.59 -5.75
CA MET A 84 -1.79 -2.58 -6.46
C MET A 84 -2.69 -1.83 -7.43
N VAL A 85 -2.77 -0.51 -7.29
CA VAL A 85 -3.68 0.35 -8.05
C VAL A 85 -2.90 1.20 -9.04
N SER A 86 -3.40 1.34 -10.27
CA SER A 86 -2.87 2.34 -11.21
C SER A 86 -3.19 3.76 -10.73
N GLY A 87 -2.15 4.54 -10.46
CA GLY A 87 -2.27 5.93 -10.01
C GLY A 87 -2.13 6.96 -11.14
N GLU A 88 -1.93 6.53 -12.39
CA GLU A 88 -1.90 7.35 -13.61
C GLU A 88 -1.04 8.64 -13.48
N ASN A 89 0.04 8.63 -12.70
CA ASN A 89 0.85 9.81 -12.37
C ASN A 89 0.07 10.97 -11.70
N LYS A 90 -0.99 10.66 -10.94
CA LYS A 90 -1.92 11.62 -10.32
C LYS A 90 -1.76 11.76 -8.80
N PHE A 91 -0.67 11.26 -8.23
CA PHE A 91 -0.34 11.41 -6.81
C PHE A 91 -1.41 10.93 -5.82
N TYR A 92 -2.40 10.15 -6.27
CA TYR A 92 -3.39 9.46 -5.43
C TYR A 92 -4.31 10.36 -4.59
N PHE A 93 -4.44 11.66 -4.90
CA PHE A 93 -5.41 12.56 -4.28
C PHE A 93 -6.51 12.96 -5.27
N ASN A 94 -7.60 13.55 -4.76
CA ASN A 94 -8.66 14.06 -5.62
C ASN A 94 -8.21 15.32 -6.36
N GLN A 95 -8.41 15.35 -7.67
CA GLN A 95 -8.07 16.48 -8.53
C GLN A 95 -9.27 16.91 -9.34
N GLU A 96 -9.51 18.22 -9.42
CA GLU A 96 -10.51 18.76 -10.33
C GLU A 96 -9.99 18.68 -11.77
N ALA A 97 -10.68 17.94 -12.61
CA ALA A 97 -10.40 17.87 -14.03
C ALA A 97 -11.64 18.28 -14.85
N LYS A 98 -11.39 18.95 -15.99
CA LYS A 98 -12.50 19.48 -16.84
C LYS A 98 -13.34 18.39 -17.52
N THR A 99 -12.76 17.23 -17.76
CA THR A 99 -13.35 16.17 -18.59
C THR A 99 -13.39 14.79 -17.95
N THR A 100 -12.57 14.56 -16.91
CA THR A 100 -12.48 13.27 -16.19
C THR A 100 -12.51 13.56 -14.70
N LYS A 101 -13.02 12.61 -13.92
CA LYS A 101 -12.93 12.68 -12.46
C LYS A 101 -11.66 11.97 -12.04
N ASP A 102 -10.69 12.73 -11.52
CA ASP A 102 -9.45 12.17 -10.97
C ASP A 102 -9.57 12.08 -9.44
N ASN A 103 -10.64 11.43 -8.96
CA ASN A 103 -10.99 11.32 -7.55
C ASN A 103 -10.30 10.10 -6.92
N PHE A 104 -8.97 10.04 -7.01
CA PHE A 104 -8.19 8.88 -6.56
C PHE A 104 -8.30 8.63 -5.06
N TYR A 105 -8.39 9.69 -4.24
CA TYR A 105 -8.59 9.51 -2.80
C TYR A 105 -9.93 8.82 -2.52
N ASP A 106 -11.01 9.33 -3.06
CA ASP A 106 -12.34 8.76 -2.84
C ASP A 106 -12.46 7.35 -3.41
N PHE A 107 -11.84 7.10 -4.56
CA PHE A 107 -11.78 5.77 -5.15
C PHE A 107 -11.09 4.77 -4.21
N ILE A 108 -9.89 5.09 -3.71
CA ILE A 108 -9.11 4.17 -2.86
C ILE A 108 -9.75 4.01 -1.49
N GLU A 109 -10.20 5.12 -0.86
CA GLU A 109 -10.70 5.07 0.51
C GLU A 109 -12.11 4.46 0.64
N TYR A 110 -12.92 4.58 -0.39
CA TYR A 110 -14.31 4.15 -0.32
C TYR A 110 -14.65 3.06 -1.34
N GLU A 111 -14.60 3.34 -2.65
CA GLU A 111 -15.11 2.42 -3.67
C GLU A 111 -14.27 1.15 -3.81
N LEU A 112 -12.94 1.28 -3.87
CA LEU A 112 -12.03 0.14 -3.95
C LEU A 112 -12.11 -0.74 -2.70
N LYS A 113 -12.11 -0.15 -1.50
CA LYS A 113 -12.22 -0.89 -0.26
C LYS A 113 -13.56 -1.62 -0.13
N ASP A 114 -14.67 -0.96 -0.48
CA ASP A 114 -15.99 -1.59 -0.50
C ASP A 114 -16.01 -2.80 -1.44
N TYR A 115 -15.47 -2.63 -2.65
CA TYR A 115 -15.35 -3.71 -3.62
C TYR A 115 -14.49 -4.86 -3.10
N LEU A 116 -13.32 -4.57 -2.54
CA LEU A 116 -12.39 -5.60 -2.05
C LEU A 116 -12.98 -6.38 -0.88
N TYR A 117 -13.56 -5.70 0.11
CA TYR A 117 -14.13 -6.35 1.30
C TYR A 117 -15.41 -7.11 1.00
N GLY A 118 -16.19 -6.64 0.03
CA GLY A 118 -17.43 -7.30 -0.39
C GLY A 118 -17.23 -8.51 -1.31
N THR A 119 -16.11 -8.55 -2.03
CA THR A 119 -15.88 -9.56 -3.09
C THR A 119 -14.86 -10.63 -2.68
N PHE A 120 -13.86 -10.28 -1.90
CA PHE A 120 -12.74 -11.16 -1.55
C PHE A 120 -12.65 -11.41 -0.04
N PRO A 121 -11.99 -12.48 0.40
CA PRO A 121 -11.80 -12.80 1.82
C PRO A 121 -10.76 -11.87 2.46
N ILE A 122 -11.04 -10.57 2.49
CA ILE A 122 -10.15 -9.52 3.00
C ILE A 122 -10.77 -8.88 4.25
N SER A 123 -9.96 -8.65 5.27
CA SER A 123 -10.40 -8.09 6.54
C SER A 123 -10.64 -6.57 6.43
N PRO A 124 -11.81 -6.06 6.83
CA PRO A 124 -12.07 -4.62 6.89
C PRO A 124 -11.56 -3.96 8.19
N LYS A 125 -10.97 -4.73 9.11
CA LYS A 125 -10.52 -4.22 10.40
C LYS A 125 -9.28 -3.37 10.24
N ARG A 126 -9.21 -2.22 10.94
CA ARG A 126 -8.05 -1.32 10.94
C ARG A 126 -6.72 -2.05 11.18
N GLU A 127 -6.72 -2.99 12.14
CA GLU A 127 -5.55 -3.75 12.56
C GLU A 127 -4.95 -4.64 11.45
N ASP A 128 -5.75 -4.93 10.45
CA ASP A 128 -5.39 -5.76 9.30
C ASP A 128 -5.19 -4.96 8.01
N ASN A 129 -5.29 -3.63 8.07
CA ASN A 129 -5.22 -2.77 6.89
C ASN A 129 -3.99 -1.86 6.93
N TYR A 130 -3.26 -1.86 5.82
CA TYR A 130 -2.01 -1.14 5.63
C TYR A 130 -2.00 -0.45 4.28
N ILE A 131 -1.25 0.64 4.16
CA ILE A 131 -0.99 1.30 2.89
C ILE A 131 0.50 1.56 2.76
N ALA A 132 1.08 1.29 1.60
CA ALA A 132 2.50 1.51 1.37
C ALA A 132 2.76 1.94 -0.07
N GLY A 133 3.92 2.52 -0.32
CA GLY A 133 4.31 2.88 -1.67
C GLY A 133 5.68 3.53 -1.76
N LEU A 134 6.16 3.68 -3.00
CA LEU A 134 7.45 4.29 -3.32
C LEU A 134 7.27 5.64 -4.01
N SER A 135 8.16 6.61 -3.76
CA SER A 135 8.21 7.89 -4.47
C SER A 135 6.85 8.62 -4.44
N MET A 136 6.20 8.82 -5.60
CA MET A 136 4.81 9.28 -5.72
C MET A 136 3.84 8.41 -4.89
N GLY A 137 4.00 7.09 -4.90
CA GLY A 137 3.20 6.18 -4.07
C GLY A 137 3.53 6.28 -2.59
N GLY A 138 4.76 6.68 -2.24
CA GLY A 138 5.15 7.01 -0.86
C GLY A 138 4.43 8.26 -0.36
N PHE A 139 4.32 9.30 -1.19
CA PHE A 139 3.44 10.44 -0.94
C PHE A 139 1.99 9.99 -0.75
N GLY A 140 1.47 9.16 -1.68
CA GLY A 140 0.10 8.64 -1.58
C GLY A 140 -0.15 7.89 -0.27
N ALA A 141 0.79 7.03 0.14
CA ALA A 141 0.68 6.29 1.40
C ALA A 141 0.60 7.23 2.63
N ILE A 142 1.42 8.28 2.65
CA ILE A 142 1.39 9.31 3.70
C ILE A 142 0.06 10.07 3.65
N TYR A 143 -0.31 10.57 2.45
CA TYR A 143 -1.53 11.35 2.27
C TYR A 143 -2.77 10.61 2.76
N HIS A 144 -2.99 9.37 2.31
CA HIS A 144 -4.11 8.53 2.72
C HIS A 144 -4.06 8.15 4.20
N GLY A 145 -2.90 7.69 4.67
CA GLY A 145 -2.76 7.18 6.02
C GLY A 145 -2.94 8.25 7.10
N PHE A 146 -2.47 9.47 6.85
CA PHE A 146 -2.63 10.57 7.81
C PHE A 146 -3.94 11.35 7.63
N SER A 147 -4.56 11.34 6.43
CA SER A 147 -5.90 11.89 6.21
C SER A 147 -6.98 10.99 6.82
N ASN A 148 -6.79 9.66 6.78
CA ASN A 148 -7.73 8.68 7.33
C ASN A 148 -7.06 7.68 8.29
N PRO A 149 -6.54 8.15 9.45
CA PRO A 149 -5.75 7.31 10.36
C PRO A 149 -6.55 6.16 10.99
N LYS A 150 -7.87 6.23 10.95
CA LYS A 150 -8.76 5.16 11.43
C LYS A 150 -8.87 3.99 10.47
N ALA A 151 -8.45 4.15 9.23
CA ALA A 151 -8.50 3.09 8.23
C ALA A 151 -7.28 2.19 8.26
N TYR A 152 -6.14 2.67 8.77
CA TYR A 152 -4.85 2.00 8.65
C TYR A 152 -4.16 1.79 9.99
N LYS A 153 -3.60 0.60 10.18
CA LYS A 153 -2.73 0.28 11.33
C LYS A 153 -1.32 0.81 11.13
N ALA A 154 -0.80 0.71 9.90
CA ALA A 154 0.54 1.15 9.55
C ALA A 154 0.62 1.69 8.11
N ILE A 155 1.61 2.55 7.90
CA ILE A 155 2.00 3.16 6.63
C ILE A 155 3.42 2.73 6.30
N GLY A 156 3.70 2.37 5.03
CA GLY A 156 5.04 2.17 4.49
C GLY A 156 5.36 3.25 3.46
N ALA A 157 6.32 4.12 3.72
CA ALA A 157 6.73 5.19 2.82
C ALA A 157 8.20 4.99 2.39
N PHE A 158 8.42 4.61 1.14
CA PHE A 158 9.75 4.30 0.60
C PHE A 158 10.19 5.41 -0.35
N SER A 159 11.27 6.14 -0.01
CA SER A 159 11.72 7.32 -0.76
C SER A 159 10.55 8.26 -1.11
N PRO A 160 9.73 8.72 -0.16
CA PRO A 160 8.49 9.43 -0.47
C PRO A 160 8.76 10.83 -1.06
N ALA A 161 8.00 11.22 -2.08
CA ALA A 161 7.97 12.56 -2.62
C ALA A 161 7.11 13.50 -1.74
N TYR A 162 7.48 13.65 -0.47
CA TYR A 162 6.66 14.19 0.62
C TYR A 162 6.22 15.64 0.41
N THR A 163 7.13 16.47 -0.11
CA THR A 163 6.88 17.90 -0.29
C THR A 163 6.50 18.29 -1.72
N SER A 164 6.47 17.31 -2.64
CA SER A 164 6.36 17.56 -4.08
C SER A 164 5.06 18.24 -4.54
N MET A 165 3.96 18.10 -3.78
CA MET A 165 2.64 18.62 -4.17
C MET A 165 2.24 19.92 -3.46
N ILE A 166 3.15 20.56 -2.73
CA ILE A 166 2.85 21.80 -1.99
C ILE A 166 2.47 22.93 -2.96
N GLU A 167 3.16 23.05 -4.09
CA GLU A 167 2.89 24.09 -5.09
C GLU A 167 1.53 23.88 -5.78
N ASP A 168 1.03 22.66 -5.81
CA ASP A 168 -0.31 22.29 -6.31
C ASP A 168 -1.41 22.44 -5.25
N GLY A 169 -1.08 22.98 -4.08
CA GLY A 169 -2.01 23.23 -2.99
C GLY A 169 -2.29 22.03 -2.10
N ILE A 170 -1.58 20.93 -2.28
CA ILE A 170 -1.70 19.72 -1.44
C ILE A 170 -0.52 19.65 -0.46
N ASP A 171 -0.77 20.10 0.74
CA ASP A 171 0.24 20.18 1.80
C ASP A 171 0.15 18.94 2.73
N ALA A 172 0.89 17.89 2.38
CA ALA A 172 1.00 16.70 3.19
C ALA A 172 1.62 16.98 4.58
N GLN A 173 2.47 18.00 4.71
CA GLN A 173 3.06 18.39 5.99
C GLN A 173 1.98 18.87 6.96
N THR A 174 1.06 19.72 6.51
CA THR A 174 -0.08 20.17 7.32
C THR A 174 -0.99 19.00 7.71
N ILE A 175 -1.22 18.04 6.82
CA ILE A 175 -2.01 16.83 7.12
C ILE A 175 -1.34 16.02 8.22
N VAL A 176 -0.05 15.74 8.10
CA VAL A 176 0.72 14.98 9.10
C VAL A 176 0.72 15.72 10.44
N ARG A 177 1.06 17.02 10.46
CA ARG A 177 1.15 17.83 11.70
C ARG A 177 -0.18 17.95 12.44
N ASN A 178 -1.30 17.84 11.75
CA ASN A 178 -2.65 17.91 12.36
C ASN A 178 -3.22 16.54 12.75
N CYS A 179 -2.55 15.44 12.39
CA CYS A 179 -3.02 14.10 12.70
C CYS A 179 -2.91 13.78 14.20
N LYS A 180 -4.03 13.37 14.84
CA LYS A 180 -4.07 13.09 16.29
C LYS A 180 -3.82 11.62 16.62
N ASP A 181 -4.29 10.70 15.79
CA ASP A 181 -4.24 9.25 16.02
C ASP A 181 -3.39 8.58 14.91
N ALA A 182 -2.16 9.08 14.75
CA ALA A 182 -1.26 8.64 13.67
C ALA A 182 -1.09 7.13 13.65
N PRO A 183 -1.19 6.47 12.49
CA PRO A 183 -0.77 5.08 12.34
C PRO A 183 0.74 4.95 12.52
N PHE A 184 1.22 3.75 12.82
CA PHE A 184 2.66 3.48 12.78
C PHE A 184 3.22 3.80 11.38
N CYS A 185 4.30 4.57 11.31
CA CYS A 185 4.94 4.96 10.05
C CYS A 185 6.29 4.28 9.89
N TYR A 186 6.39 3.36 8.92
CA TYR A 186 7.66 2.83 8.45
C TYR A 186 8.14 3.71 7.30
N LEU A 187 9.20 4.45 7.52
CA LEU A 187 9.86 5.29 6.52
C LEU A 187 11.18 4.66 6.12
N ALA A 188 11.50 4.66 4.83
CA ALA A 188 12.81 4.23 4.34
C ALA A 188 13.33 5.17 3.24
N CYS A 189 14.64 5.45 3.26
CA CYS A 189 15.31 6.21 2.21
C CYS A 189 16.79 5.82 2.09
N GLY A 190 17.28 5.74 0.87
CA GLY A 190 18.69 5.51 0.59
C GLY A 190 19.53 6.77 0.76
N SER A 191 20.82 6.62 1.13
CA SER A 191 21.72 7.77 1.33
C SER A 191 21.99 8.58 0.05
N ASN A 192 21.86 7.95 -1.11
CA ASN A 192 22.09 8.56 -2.42
C ASN A 192 20.77 8.93 -3.14
N ASP A 193 19.64 8.90 -2.43
CA ASP A 193 18.33 9.21 -3.00
C ASP A 193 18.13 10.73 -3.09
N PHE A 194 17.66 11.22 -4.22
CA PHE A 194 17.41 12.65 -4.42
C PHE A 194 16.22 13.17 -3.57
N LEU A 195 15.36 12.27 -3.05
CA LEU A 195 14.27 12.59 -2.11
C LEU A 195 14.68 12.42 -0.63
N LEU A 196 15.97 12.38 -0.34
CA LEU A 196 16.45 12.27 1.05
C LEU A 196 15.98 13.44 1.92
N ASN A 197 15.94 14.66 1.37
CA ASN A 197 15.46 15.82 2.12
C ASN A 197 13.96 15.70 2.45
N ASP A 198 13.14 15.22 1.53
CA ASP A 198 11.72 14.96 1.73
C ASP A 198 11.51 13.95 2.88
N SER A 199 12.33 12.90 2.91
CA SER A 199 12.31 11.90 3.98
C SER A 199 12.69 12.49 5.33
N ASN A 200 13.70 13.36 5.38
CA ASN A 200 14.12 14.05 6.60
C ASN A 200 13.05 15.03 7.11
N ASP A 201 12.36 15.72 6.21
CA ASP A 201 11.24 16.61 6.55
C ASP A 201 10.08 15.81 7.17
N LEU A 202 9.75 14.64 6.60
CA LEU A 202 8.77 13.76 7.21
C LEU A 202 9.20 13.30 8.61
N VAL A 203 10.46 12.92 8.81
CA VAL A 203 10.99 12.57 10.16
C VAL A 203 10.77 13.70 11.15
N ASN A 204 11.03 14.96 10.75
CA ASN A 204 10.83 16.12 11.60
C ASN A 204 9.35 16.29 11.98
N ASP A 205 8.44 16.09 11.05
CA ASP A 205 7.00 16.19 11.29
C ASP A 205 6.47 15.04 12.17
N LEU A 206 6.95 13.81 11.95
CA LEU A 206 6.63 12.67 12.80
C LEU A 206 7.09 12.88 14.26
N LYS A 207 8.30 13.44 14.44
CA LYS A 207 8.80 13.83 15.77
C LYS A 207 7.94 14.93 16.41
N TYR A 208 7.54 15.93 15.64
CA TYR A 208 6.72 17.04 16.11
C TYR A 208 5.39 16.55 16.70
N ILE A 209 4.71 15.62 16.01
CA ILE A 209 3.44 15.04 16.49
C ILE A 209 3.62 13.87 17.45
N LYS A 210 4.87 13.48 17.75
CA LYS A 210 5.21 12.31 18.59
C LYS A 210 4.59 11.01 18.09
N ALA A 211 4.55 10.82 16.78
CA ALA A 211 4.07 9.59 16.16
C ALA A 211 5.01 8.42 16.48
N ASP A 212 4.44 7.21 16.48
CA ASP A 212 5.24 5.98 16.48
C ASP A 212 5.75 5.73 15.04
N TYR A 213 7.07 5.73 14.87
CA TYR A 213 7.69 5.53 13.56
C TYR A 213 9.01 4.78 13.66
N TYR A 214 9.40 4.18 12.54
CA TYR A 214 10.74 3.63 12.30
C TYR A 214 11.30 4.23 11.02
N TYR A 215 12.53 4.72 11.06
CA TYR A 215 13.22 5.24 9.88
C TYR A 215 14.39 4.34 9.53
N ASP A 216 14.32 3.66 8.38
CA ASP A 216 15.40 2.89 7.80
C ASP A 216 16.20 3.75 6.81
N PHE A 217 17.29 4.33 7.28
CA PHE A 217 18.25 5.04 6.45
C PHE A 217 19.35 4.08 6.00
N VAL A 218 19.41 3.81 4.68
CA VAL A 218 20.28 2.75 4.16
C VAL A 218 21.37 3.31 3.28
N GLU A 219 22.63 3.10 3.69
CA GLU A 219 23.81 3.53 2.97
C GLU A 219 23.92 2.90 1.57
N GLY A 220 24.32 3.72 0.57
CA GLY A 220 24.67 3.28 -0.79
C GLY A 220 23.51 3.12 -1.76
N TYR A 221 22.26 3.12 -1.29
CA TYR A 221 21.10 3.05 -2.17
C TYR A 221 20.67 4.43 -2.68
N GLY A 222 20.20 4.46 -3.92
CA GLY A 222 19.57 5.60 -4.56
C GLY A 222 18.06 5.39 -4.73
N HIS A 223 17.46 6.14 -5.65
CA HIS A 223 16.03 6.04 -6.01
C HIS A 223 15.80 4.86 -6.96
N GLU A 224 15.74 3.65 -6.43
CA GLU A 224 15.83 2.43 -7.25
C GLU A 224 14.99 1.26 -6.73
N TRP A 225 14.56 0.38 -7.67
CA TRP A 225 13.73 -0.78 -7.38
C TRP A 225 14.37 -1.81 -6.45
N ARG A 226 15.70 -1.97 -6.47
CA ARG A 226 16.39 -2.90 -5.56
C ARG A 226 16.24 -2.50 -4.10
N PHE A 227 16.25 -1.19 -3.85
CA PHE A 227 16.01 -0.63 -2.53
C PHE A 227 14.54 -0.86 -2.11
N TRP A 228 13.59 -0.53 -2.95
CA TRP A 228 12.17 -0.65 -2.62
C TRP A 228 11.70 -2.09 -2.44
N ASP A 229 12.26 -3.06 -3.18
CA ASP A 229 12.00 -4.49 -2.97
C ASP A 229 12.48 -4.94 -1.57
N LEU A 230 13.67 -4.51 -1.15
CA LEU A 230 14.20 -4.77 0.18
C LEU A 230 13.32 -4.15 1.28
N GLU A 231 12.89 -2.91 1.08
CA GLU A 231 12.12 -2.17 2.08
C GLU A 231 10.67 -2.66 2.19
N LEU A 232 10.06 -3.14 1.10
CA LEU A 232 8.77 -3.82 1.16
C LEU A 232 8.83 -5.08 2.03
N GLU A 233 9.87 -5.89 1.88
CA GLU A 233 10.08 -7.08 2.72
C GLU A 233 10.21 -6.72 4.20
N LYS A 234 11.05 -5.72 4.52
CA LYS A 234 11.25 -5.25 5.89
C LYS A 234 9.99 -4.65 6.49
N PHE A 235 9.25 -3.84 5.72
CA PHE A 235 7.96 -3.28 6.14
C PHE A 235 6.99 -4.38 6.53
N ILE A 236 6.77 -5.37 5.67
CA ILE A 236 5.86 -6.49 5.94
C ILE A 236 6.28 -7.23 7.22
N LYS A 237 7.57 -7.50 7.40
CA LYS A 237 8.09 -8.12 8.63
C LYS A 237 7.88 -7.27 9.89
N SER A 238 7.93 -5.95 9.76
CA SER A 238 7.74 -5.01 10.88
C SER A 238 6.32 -4.96 11.41
N LEU A 239 5.33 -5.39 10.64
CA LEU A 239 3.92 -5.35 11.02
C LEU A 239 3.58 -6.26 12.21
N LYS A 240 4.47 -7.15 12.63
CA LYS A 240 4.35 -8.07 13.80
C LYS A 240 2.99 -8.76 13.85
N ARG A 241 2.50 -9.21 12.71
CA ARG A 241 1.19 -9.83 12.61
C ARG A 241 1.20 -11.23 13.20
N THR A 242 0.08 -11.58 13.83
CA THR A 242 -0.22 -12.98 14.12
C THR A 242 -0.81 -13.59 12.84
N ASP A 243 -0.14 -14.58 12.27
CA ASP A 243 -0.67 -15.26 11.09
C ASP A 243 -1.93 -16.08 11.48
N PRO A 244 -3.12 -15.70 10.96
CA PRO A 244 -4.35 -16.42 11.29
C PRO A 244 -4.41 -17.84 10.71
N TYR A 245 -3.41 -18.23 9.89
CA TYR A 245 -3.35 -19.51 9.20
C TYR A 245 -2.24 -20.45 9.70
N LYS A 246 -1.51 -20.03 10.73
CA LYS A 246 -0.61 -20.91 11.48
C LYS A 246 -1.34 -21.74 12.51
#